data_f0e5de656409a38956a67a979bef7f0f
#
_entry.id   f0e5de656409a38956a67a979bef7f0f
#
_cell.length_a   1.000
_cell.length_b   1.000
_cell.length_c   1.000
_cell.angle_alpha   90.00
_cell.angle_beta   90.00
_cell.angle_gamma   90.00
#
_symmetry.space_group_name_H-M   'P 1'
#
loop_
_entity.id
_entity.type
_entity.pdbx_description
1 polymer ?
#
loop_
_entity_poly.entity_id
_entity_poly.type
_entity_poly.pdbx_seq_one_letter_code
_entity_poly.pdbx_strand_id
1 'polypeptide(L)'
;KNIALIFEKTSTRTRCAFEVAAYDQGAHATYLGPTGSQIGVKESMKDTARVLGRMYDGIEYRGFAQDVVEELAKYAGVPVWNGLTNEFHPTQILADFLTMSEHTDKPLNKVTFAYLGDARFNMGNSLMVGGAKMGMDVRIVAPKALQPAAELIATCQEIAKETGATVTVTDDVEAGVKGCDFLYTDV
;
A
#
# COMPACT_ATOMS: atom_id res chain seq x y z
N LYS A 1 -2.74 23.78 0.99
CA LYS A 1 -2.99 22.68 0.08
C LYS A 1 -4.34 22.06 0.34
N ASN A 2 -5.00 21.56 -0.71
CA ASN A 2 -6.29 20.89 -0.63
C ASN A 2 -6.13 19.45 -1.13
N ILE A 3 -6.64 18.48 -0.37
CA ILE A 3 -6.53 17.05 -0.68
C ILE A 3 -7.94 16.46 -0.83
N ALA A 4 -8.19 15.75 -1.92
CA ALA A 4 -9.40 14.96 -2.08
C ALA A 4 -9.18 13.55 -1.54
N LEU A 5 -10.12 13.03 -0.73
CA LEU A 5 -10.13 11.68 -0.21
C LEU A 5 -11.29 10.90 -0.82
N ILE A 6 -11.02 10.09 -1.83
CA ILE A 6 -12.02 9.28 -2.54
C ILE A 6 -12.12 7.90 -1.89
N PHE A 7 -13.29 7.56 -1.37
CA PHE A 7 -13.54 6.29 -0.70
C PHE A 7 -14.70 5.54 -1.38
N GLU A 8 -14.40 4.53 -2.16
CA GLU A 8 -15.39 3.52 -2.58
C GLU A 8 -15.59 2.46 -1.49
N LYS A 9 -14.53 2.17 -0.73
CA LYS A 9 -14.54 1.28 0.43
C LYS A 9 -14.32 2.09 1.70
N THR A 10 -15.31 2.09 2.59
CA THR A 10 -15.26 2.86 3.84
C THR A 10 -14.12 2.43 4.76
N SER A 11 -13.56 3.37 5.50
CA SER A 11 -12.58 3.11 6.55
C SER A 11 -12.52 4.28 7.53
N THR A 12 -12.67 4.00 8.81
CA THR A 12 -12.51 5.00 9.86
C THR A 12 -11.06 5.43 10.00
N ARG A 13 -10.15 4.45 10.13
CA ARG A 13 -8.72 4.73 10.38
C ARG A 13 -8.04 5.46 9.24
N THR A 14 -8.22 5.01 8.01
CA THR A 14 -7.60 5.66 6.82
C THR A 14 -8.12 7.07 6.65
N ARG A 15 -9.43 7.28 6.78
CA ARG A 15 -10.03 8.62 6.71
C ARG A 15 -9.43 9.55 7.76
N CYS A 16 -9.48 9.16 9.04
CA CYS A 16 -8.96 10.00 10.13
C CYS A 16 -7.46 10.27 9.96
N ALA A 17 -6.67 9.27 9.56
CA ALA A 17 -5.24 9.44 9.36
C ALA A 17 -4.92 10.49 8.27
N PHE A 18 -5.58 10.42 7.12
CA PHE A 18 -5.37 11.42 6.06
C PHE A 18 -5.91 12.80 6.44
N GLU A 19 -7.08 12.89 7.08
CA GLU A 19 -7.62 14.18 7.55
C GLU A 19 -6.68 14.84 8.55
N VAL A 20 -6.23 14.11 9.59
CA VAL A 20 -5.33 14.64 10.63
C VAL A 20 -3.97 15.00 10.03
N ALA A 21 -3.37 14.13 9.21
CA ALA A 21 -2.10 14.41 8.55
C ALA A 21 -2.18 15.67 7.66
N ALA A 22 -3.28 15.88 6.93
CA ALA A 22 -3.49 17.08 6.15
C ALA A 22 -3.54 18.32 7.06
N TYR A 23 -4.31 18.30 8.15
CA TYR A 23 -4.41 19.39 9.11
C TYR A 23 -3.06 19.73 9.75
N ASP A 24 -2.31 18.74 10.18
CA ASP A 24 -1.00 18.92 10.84
C ASP A 24 0.02 19.56 9.90
N GLN A 25 -0.13 19.36 8.60
CA GLN A 25 0.71 19.98 7.56
C GLN A 25 0.11 21.28 6.99
N GLY A 26 -0.93 21.84 7.61
CA GLY A 26 -1.58 23.09 7.16
C GLY A 26 -2.37 22.94 5.85
N ALA A 27 -2.85 21.74 5.55
CA ALA A 27 -3.69 21.46 4.41
C ALA A 27 -5.16 21.24 4.82
N HIS A 28 -6.05 21.16 3.85
CA HIS A 28 -7.46 20.80 4.01
C HIS A 28 -7.74 19.47 3.31
N ALA A 29 -8.64 18.67 3.86
CA ALA A 29 -9.12 17.45 3.25
C ALA A 29 -10.60 17.53 2.94
N THR A 30 -11.02 17.03 1.78
CA THR A 30 -12.42 16.85 1.41
C THR A 30 -12.70 15.36 1.25
N TYR A 31 -13.59 14.84 2.08
CA TYR A 31 -14.00 13.44 2.02
C TYR A 31 -15.12 13.24 1.00
N LEU A 32 -14.86 12.38 0.03
CA LEU A 32 -15.78 11.94 -1.02
C LEU A 32 -16.09 10.45 -0.79
N GLY A 33 -17.12 10.19 0.00
CA GLY A 33 -17.55 8.84 0.36
C GLY A 33 -18.30 8.13 -0.76
N PRO A 34 -18.69 6.86 -0.54
CA PRO A 34 -19.41 6.05 -1.52
C PRO A 34 -20.84 6.53 -1.79
N THR A 35 -21.31 7.48 -1.02
CA THR A 35 -22.63 8.12 -1.19
C THR A 35 -22.47 9.64 -1.25
N GLY A 36 -23.36 10.31 -2.00
CA GLY A 36 -23.36 11.76 -2.11
C GLY A 36 -22.44 12.33 -3.21
N SER A 37 -21.77 11.49 -3.99
CA SER A 37 -21.03 11.87 -5.19
C SER A 37 -21.60 11.17 -6.43
N GLN A 38 -21.19 11.62 -7.63
CA GLN A 38 -21.54 10.99 -8.90
C GLN A 38 -20.42 10.14 -9.48
N ILE A 39 -19.34 9.98 -8.72
CA ILE A 39 -18.13 9.22 -9.11
C ILE A 39 -18.53 7.77 -9.39
N GLY A 40 -18.14 7.26 -10.55
CA GLY A 40 -18.46 5.89 -10.97
C GLY A 40 -19.93 5.62 -11.34
N VAL A 41 -20.81 6.62 -11.26
CA VAL A 41 -22.25 6.51 -11.57
C VAL A 41 -22.58 7.25 -12.86
N LYS A 42 -22.36 8.56 -12.90
CA LYS A 42 -22.59 9.42 -14.08
C LYS A 42 -21.30 9.94 -14.69
N GLU A 43 -20.20 9.87 -13.93
CA GLU A 43 -18.87 10.33 -14.34
C GLU A 43 -17.92 9.16 -14.46
N SER A 44 -17.12 9.13 -15.54
CA SER A 44 -16.02 8.19 -15.65
C SER A 44 -14.91 8.55 -14.63
N MET A 45 -14.14 7.58 -14.19
CA MET A 45 -13.01 7.85 -13.30
C MET A 45 -11.99 8.79 -13.95
N LYS A 46 -11.82 8.72 -15.25
CA LYS A 46 -10.98 9.60 -16.06
C LYS A 46 -11.45 11.07 -16.01
N ASP A 47 -12.77 11.32 -16.09
CA ASP A 47 -13.29 12.68 -16.03
C ASP A 47 -13.25 13.21 -14.59
N THR A 48 -13.58 12.38 -13.62
CA THR A 48 -13.39 12.67 -12.19
C THR A 48 -11.94 13.08 -11.90
N ALA A 49 -10.96 12.33 -12.39
CA ALA A 49 -9.54 12.65 -12.21
C ALA A 49 -9.19 14.03 -12.76
N ARG A 50 -9.65 14.36 -13.96
CA ARG A 50 -9.40 15.66 -14.62
C ARG A 50 -10.02 16.82 -13.86
N VAL A 51 -11.25 16.66 -13.36
CA VAL A 51 -11.95 17.69 -12.59
C VAL A 51 -11.28 17.90 -11.24
N LEU A 52 -11.05 16.82 -10.49
CA LEU A 52 -10.44 16.92 -9.16
C LEU A 52 -8.99 17.42 -9.22
N GLY A 53 -8.24 17.04 -10.25
CA GLY A 53 -6.89 17.54 -10.45
C GLY A 53 -6.79 19.05 -10.75
N ARG A 54 -7.92 19.71 -11.04
CA ARG A 54 -8.00 21.19 -11.17
C ARG A 54 -8.39 21.88 -9.87
N MET A 55 -8.97 21.15 -8.93
CA MET A 55 -9.47 21.68 -7.66
C MET A 55 -8.52 21.36 -6.49
N TYR A 56 -7.82 20.24 -6.55
CA TYR A 56 -7.02 19.71 -5.46
C TYR A 56 -5.54 19.64 -5.83
N ASP A 57 -4.69 19.70 -4.82
CA ASP A 57 -3.24 19.57 -4.93
C ASP A 57 -2.77 18.09 -4.85
N GLY A 58 -3.66 17.18 -4.46
CA GLY A 58 -3.43 15.75 -4.39
C GLY A 58 -4.72 14.98 -4.15
N ILE A 59 -4.71 13.70 -4.47
CA ILE A 59 -5.88 12.82 -4.37
C ILE A 59 -5.45 11.53 -3.65
N GLU A 60 -6.18 11.15 -2.62
CA GLU A 60 -6.13 9.82 -2.04
C GLU A 60 -7.28 8.99 -2.58
N TYR A 61 -7.01 7.73 -2.90
CA TYR A 61 -8.03 6.78 -3.31
C TYR A 61 -7.98 5.52 -2.46
N ARG A 62 -9.14 5.14 -1.94
CA ARG A 62 -9.37 3.87 -1.26
C ARG A 62 -10.58 3.16 -1.85
N GLY A 63 -10.34 2.02 -2.48
CA GLY A 63 -11.41 1.29 -3.18
C GLY A 63 -11.10 -0.18 -3.38
N PHE A 64 -11.46 -0.70 -4.52
CA PHE A 64 -11.39 -2.12 -4.85
C PHE A 64 -10.34 -2.40 -5.91
N ALA A 65 -10.49 -1.87 -7.10
CA ALA A 65 -9.69 -2.22 -8.26
C ALA A 65 -8.43 -1.36 -8.39
N GLN A 66 -7.32 -1.98 -8.73
CA GLN A 66 -6.04 -1.29 -8.90
C GLN A 66 -6.03 -0.37 -10.14
N ASP A 67 -6.67 -0.79 -11.22
CA ASP A 67 -6.77 -0.01 -12.45
C ASP A 67 -7.46 1.35 -12.25
N VAL A 68 -8.38 1.45 -11.29
CA VAL A 68 -9.07 2.70 -10.93
C VAL A 68 -8.08 3.73 -10.37
N VAL A 69 -7.23 3.35 -9.43
CA VAL A 69 -6.25 4.28 -8.86
C VAL A 69 -5.17 4.65 -9.90
N GLU A 70 -4.83 3.73 -10.79
CA GLU A 70 -3.89 3.98 -11.89
C GLU A 70 -4.50 4.93 -12.93
N GLU A 71 -5.79 4.79 -13.24
CA GLU A 71 -6.49 5.73 -14.12
C GLU A 71 -6.55 7.13 -13.49
N LEU A 72 -6.88 7.24 -12.20
CA LEU A 72 -6.79 8.50 -11.45
C LEU A 72 -5.41 9.13 -11.57
N ALA A 73 -4.36 8.37 -11.27
CA ALA A 73 -2.97 8.84 -11.33
C ALA A 73 -2.57 9.32 -12.74
N LYS A 74 -3.04 8.63 -13.78
CA LYS A 74 -2.75 8.95 -15.17
C LYS A 74 -3.37 10.27 -15.64
N TYR A 75 -4.55 10.63 -15.14
CA TYR A 75 -5.34 11.74 -15.68
C TYR A 75 -5.51 12.93 -14.74
N ALA A 76 -5.19 12.81 -13.45
CA ALA A 76 -5.37 13.89 -12.47
C ALA A 76 -4.42 15.07 -12.67
N GLY A 77 -3.18 14.81 -13.10
CA GLY A 77 -2.13 15.85 -13.21
C GLY A 77 -1.61 16.36 -11.86
N VAL A 78 -2.02 15.70 -10.77
CA VAL A 78 -1.55 15.92 -9.39
C VAL A 78 -1.17 14.57 -8.77
N PRO A 79 -0.39 14.52 -7.67
CA PRO A 79 -0.09 13.27 -6.98
C PRO A 79 -1.35 12.50 -6.58
N VAL A 80 -1.33 11.20 -6.78
CA VAL A 80 -2.39 10.28 -6.36
C VAL A 80 -1.80 9.21 -5.45
N TRP A 81 -2.38 9.06 -4.25
CA TRP A 81 -1.96 8.06 -3.27
C TRP A 81 -2.95 6.90 -3.23
N ASN A 82 -2.43 5.68 -3.31
CA ASN A 82 -3.22 4.48 -3.09
C ASN A 82 -3.39 4.23 -1.58
N GLY A 83 -4.54 4.61 -1.04
CA GLY A 83 -4.92 4.36 0.35
C GLY A 83 -5.33 2.91 0.62
N LEU A 84 -5.78 2.18 -0.38
CA LEU A 84 -5.96 0.71 -0.45
C LEU A 84 -6.67 0.32 -1.75
N THR A 85 -6.20 -0.75 -2.36
CA THR A 85 -6.94 -1.55 -3.34
C THR A 85 -6.98 -3.01 -2.90
N ASN A 86 -7.62 -3.89 -3.67
CA ASN A 86 -7.56 -5.34 -3.43
C ASN A 86 -6.13 -5.89 -3.62
N GLU A 87 -5.33 -5.23 -4.47
CA GLU A 87 -3.99 -5.68 -4.84
C GLU A 87 -2.89 -5.07 -3.99
N PHE A 88 -3.05 -3.80 -3.56
CA PHE A 88 -2.01 -3.10 -2.80
C PHE A 88 -2.56 -2.16 -1.73
N HIS A 89 -1.75 -1.96 -0.67
CA HIS A 89 -1.99 -0.99 0.40
C HIS A 89 -0.68 -0.28 0.81
N PRO A 90 -0.06 0.50 -0.09
CA PRO A 90 1.29 1.04 0.13
C PRO A 90 1.37 2.02 1.31
N THR A 91 0.31 2.76 1.61
CA THR A 91 0.31 3.69 2.75
C THR A 91 0.37 2.96 4.10
N GLN A 92 -0.20 1.74 4.19
CA GLN A 92 -0.04 0.90 5.38
C GLN A 92 1.42 0.47 5.56
N ILE A 93 2.09 0.11 4.47
CA ILE A 93 3.49 -0.33 4.53
C ILE A 93 4.42 0.77 5.02
N LEU A 94 4.16 2.04 4.66
CA LEU A 94 4.91 3.16 5.20
C LEU A 94 4.74 3.30 6.72
N ALA A 95 3.52 3.10 7.23
CA ALA A 95 3.25 3.10 8.67
C ALA A 95 3.95 1.92 9.38
N ASP A 96 3.93 0.72 8.76
CA ASP A 96 4.57 -0.47 9.31
C ASP A 96 6.09 -0.32 9.38
N PHE A 97 6.70 0.24 8.33
CA PHE A 97 8.15 0.50 8.31
C PHE A 97 8.56 1.59 9.31
N LEU A 98 7.73 2.62 9.50
CA LEU A 98 7.94 3.59 10.56
C LEU A 98 7.91 2.90 11.94
N THR A 99 6.90 2.08 12.19
CA THR A 99 6.79 1.30 13.43
C THR A 99 8.01 0.40 13.63
N MET A 100 8.45 -0.33 12.60
CA MET A 100 9.67 -1.13 12.69
C MET A 100 10.89 -0.26 13.05
N SER A 101 11.03 0.92 12.42
CA SER A 101 12.13 1.84 12.70
C SER A 101 12.13 2.39 14.14
N GLU A 102 10.95 2.53 14.74
CA GLU A 102 10.79 2.99 16.13
C GLU A 102 11.10 1.89 17.15
N HIS A 103 11.15 0.62 16.73
CA HIS A 103 11.34 -0.55 17.61
C HIS A 103 12.64 -1.32 17.35
N THR A 104 13.56 -0.77 16.58
CA THR A 104 14.90 -1.34 16.37
C THR A 104 15.92 -0.25 16.08
N ASP A 105 17.17 -0.47 16.49
CA ASP A 105 18.30 0.39 16.13
C ASP A 105 18.90 0.05 14.75
N LYS A 106 18.39 -1.01 14.08
CA LYS A 106 18.86 -1.41 12.76
C LYS A 106 18.31 -0.45 11.69
N PRO A 107 19.11 -0.05 10.69
CA PRO A 107 18.57 0.59 9.50
C PRO A 107 17.65 -0.39 8.75
N LEU A 108 16.62 0.10 8.07
CA LEU A 108 15.59 -0.75 7.42
C LEU A 108 16.19 -1.82 6.50
N ASN A 109 17.26 -1.50 5.77
CA ASN A 109 17.94 -2.46 4.90
C ASN A 109 18.73 -3.58 5.63
N LYS A 110 18.65 -3.62 6.97
CA LYS A 110 19.20 -4.68 7.82
C LYS A 110 18.14 -5.36 8.67
N VAL A 111 16.90 -4.96 8.49
CA VAL A 111 15.75 -5.57 9.14
C VAL A 111 15.31 -6.81 8.35
N THR A 112 15.04 -7.88 9.08
CA THR A 112 14.42 -9.10 8.58
C THR A 112 13.00 -9.21 9.13
N PHE A 113 12.00 -9.35 8.27
CA PHE A 113 10.63 -9.58 8.74
C PHE A 113 9.92 -10.67 7.93
N ALA A 114 8.97 -11.33 8.57
CA ALA A 114 8.14 -12.34 7.93
C ALA A 114 6.67 -11.95 7.99
N TYR A 115 5.97 -12.09 6.87
CA TYR A 115 4.50 -12.08 6.80
C TYR A 115 3.99 -13.52 6.81
N LEU A 116 3.04 -13.82 7.72
CA LEU A 116 2.40 -15.12 7.84
C LEU A 116 0.90 -14.98 7.58
N GLY A 117 0.36 -15.71 6.61
CA GLY A 117 -1.09 -15.69 6.32
C GLY A 117 -1.40 -15.82 4.83
N ASP A 118 -2.57 -15.35 4.42
CA ASP A 118 -2.96 -15.29 3.01
C ASP A 118 -2.23 -14.15 2.31
N ALA A 119 -1.23 -14.48 1.49
CA ALA A 119 -0.37 -13.50 0.83
C ALA A 119 -0.79 -13.15 -0.59
N ARG A 120 -1.97 -13.58 -1.04
CA ARG A 120 -2.47 -13.32 -2.42
C ARG A 120 -2.98 -11.90 -2.62
N PHE A 121 -3.23 -11.14 -1.54
CA PHE A 121 -3.91 -9.85 -1.56
C PHE A 121 -3.00 -8.70 -1.12
N ASN A 122 -3.61 -7.55 -0.91
CA ASN A 122 -2.93 -6.27 -0.74
C ASN A 122 -1.80 -6.24 0.30
N MET A 123 -1.97 -6.87 1.47
CA MET A 123 -0.94 -6.81 2.51
C MET A 123 0.29 -7.65 2.16
N GLY A 124 0.11 -8.92 1.77
CA GLY A 124 1.22 -9.76 1.33
C GLY A 124 1.98 -9.16 0.15
N ASN A 125 1.24 -8.69 -0.85
CA ASN A 125 1.81 -8.03 -2.04
C ASN A 125 2.59 -6.76 -1.67
N SER A 126 2.01 -5.88 -0.87
CA SER A 126 2.63 -4.60 -0.53
C SER A 126 3.84 -4.74 0.38
N LEU A 127 3.79 -5.66 1.35
CA LEU A 127 4.94 -5.96 2.21
C LEU A 127 6.11 -6.51 1.40
N MET A 128 5.84 -7.41 0.45
CA MET A 128 6.87 -7.96 -0.43
C MET A 128 7.49 -6.89 -1.32
N VAL A 129 6.68 -6.06 -1.98
CA VAL A 129 7.16 -4.95 -2.82
C VAL A 129 7.90 -3.90 -2.00
N GLY A 130 7.34 -3.49 -0.86
CA GLY A 130 7.95 -2.50 0.02
C GLY A 130 9.28 -2.98 0.57
N GLY A 131 9.35 -4.20 1.10
CA GLY A 131 10.59 -4.81 1.59
C GLY A 131 11.66 -4.92 0.52
N ALA A 132 11.29 -5.34 -0.69
CA ALA A 132 12.20 -5.38 -1.84
C ALA A 132 12.75 -3.98 -2.18
N LYS A 133 11.90 -2.95 -2.22
CA LYS A 133 12.32 -1.57 -2.50
C LYS A 133 13.23 -0.97 -1.42
N MET A 134 13.02 -1.34 -0.17
CA MET A 134 13.81 -0.82 0.97
C MET A 134 15.08 -1.61 1.27
N GLY A 135 15.39 -2.62 0.47
CA GLY A 135 16.60 -3.43 0.64
C GLY A 135 16.53 -4.40 1.83
N MET A 136 15.33 -4.75 2.32
CA MET A 136 15.11 -5.58 3.50
C MET A 136 15.20 -7.08 3.18
N ASP A 137 15.34 -7.92 4.21
CA ASP A 137 15.07 -9.37 4.10
C ASP A 137 13.58 -9.59 4.40
N VAL A 138 12.78 -9.73 3.33
CA VAL A 138 11.34 -9.97 3.43
C VAL A 138 11.01 -11.43 3.12
N ARG A 139 10.25 -12.05 4.02
CA ARG A 139 9.85 -13.45 3.92
C ARG A 139 8.34 -13.57 3.94
N ILE A 140 7.78 -14.11 2.85
CA ILE A 140 6.36 -14.45 2.74
C ILE A 140 6.20 -15.91 3.09
N VAL A 141 5.56 -16.17 4.22
CA VAL A 141 5.36 -17.52 4.76
C VAL A 141 3.89 -17.88 4.60
N ALA A 142 3.56 -18.62 3.57
CA ALA A 142 2.19 -18.97 3.23
C ALA A 142 2.09 -20.36 2.60
N PRO A 143 1.00 -21.11 2.86
CA PRO A 143 0.71 -22.32 2.11
C PRO A 143 0.76 -22.06 0.60
N LYS A 144 1.19 -23.03 -0.20
CA LYS A 144 1.36 -22.87 -1.66
C LYS A 144 0.16 -22.27 -2.38
N ALA A 145 -1.05 -22.62 -1.94
CA ALA A 145 -2.29 -22.09 -2.51
C ALA A 145 -2.59 -20.63 -2.14
N LEU A 146 -1.88 -20.08 -1.16
CA LEU A 146 -2.08 -18.73 -0.62
C LEU A 146 -0.85 -17.82 -0.84
N GLN A 147 0.09 -18.25 -1.66
CA GLN A 147 1.27 -17.46 -2.03
C GLN A 147 0.92 -16.37 -3.04
N PRO A 148 1.71 -15.29 -3.13
CA PRO A 148 1.54 -14.25 -4.14
C PRO A 148 1.65 -14.78 -5.57
N ALA A 149 1.14 -14.02 -6.53
CA ALA A 149 1.28 -14.34 -7.95
C ALA A 149 2.77 -14.44 -8.37
N ALA A 150 3.09 -15.42 -9.21
CA ALA A 150 4.47 -15.67 -9.63
C ALA A 150 5.12 -14.47 -10.33
N GLU A 151 4.34 -13.71 -11.10
CA GLU A 151 4.80 -12.50 -11.79
C GLU A 151 5.22 -11.40 -10.81
N LEU A 152 4.48 -11.26 -9.70
CA LEU A 152 4.82 -10.28 -8.66
C LEU A 152 6.07 -10.71 -7.89
N ILE A 153 6.21 -11.99 -7.59
CA ILE A 153 7.42 -12.54 -6.97
C ILE A 153 8.64 -12.25 -7.86
N ALA A 154 8.55 -12.54 -9.16
CA ALA A 154 9.63 -12.27 -10.11
C ALA A 154 9.98 -10.78 -10.17
N THR A 155 8.98 -9.90 -10.20
CA THR A 155 9.18 -8.45 -10.16
C THR A 155 9.91 -8.01 -8.89
N CYS A 156 9.52 -8.52 -7.73
CA CYS A 156 10.20 -8.21 -6.47
C CYS A 156 11.64 -8.74 -6.42
N GLN A 157 11.91 -9.89 -7.03
CA GLN A 157 13.26 -10.44 -7.15
C GLN A 157 14.15 -9.58 -8.06
N GLU A 158 13.61 -9.01 -9.15
CA GLU A 158 14.36 -8.05 -9.97
C GLU A 158 14.67 -6.76 -9.18
N ILE A 159 13.70 -6.19 -8.48
CA ILE A 159 13.94 -5.03 -7.60
C ILE A 159 15.01 -5.35 -6.56
N ALA A 160 14.99 -6.56 -5.98
CA ALA A 160 15.95 -6.98 -4.97
C ALA A 160 17.41 -7.01 -5.49
N LYS A 161 17.63 -7.29 -6.78
CA LYS A 161 18.97 -7.22 -7.39
C LYS A 161 19.56 -5.81 -7.37
N GLU A 162 18.71 -4.78 -7.51
CA GLU A 162 19.14 -3.39 -7.51
C GLU A 162 19.32 -2.84 -6.09
N THR A 163 18.46 -3.25 -5.16
CA THR A 163 18.42 -2.71 -3.78
C THR A 163 19.27 -3.48 -2.78
N GLY A 164 19.65 -4.71 -3.11
CA GLY A 164 20.32 -5.64 -2.19
C GLY A 164 19.37 -6.34 -1.22
N ALA A 165 18.06 -6.27 -1.47
CA ALA A 165 17.05 -6.99 -0.68
C ALA A 165 17.16 -8.52 -0.85
N THR A 166 16.58 -9.24 0.11
CA THR A 166 16.30 -10.68 -0.02
C THR A 166 14.80 -10.89 -0.02
N VAL A 167 14.27 -11.59 -1.03
CA VAL A 167 12.85 -11.91 -1.13
C VAL A 167 12.68 -13.42 -1.13
N THR A 168 12.07 -13.94 -0.07
CA THR A 168 11.83 -15.37 0.13
C THR A 168 10.33 -15.65 0.19
N VAL A 169 9.85 -16.65 -0.55
CA VAL A 169 8.48 -17.17 -0.45
C VAL A 169 8.55 -18.64 -0.10
N THR A 170 7.93 -19.06 0.99
CA THR A 170 8.02 -20.43 1.51
C THR A 170 6.73 -20.89 2.18
N ASP A 171 6.50 -22.18 2.25
CA ASP A 171 5.49 -22.83 3.08
C ASP A 171 6.10 -23.46 4.37
N ASP A 172 7.42 -23.40 4.53
CA ASP A 172 8.12 -23.81 5.74
C ASP A 172 8.09 -22.68 6.77
N VAL A 173 7.21 -22.82 7.76
CA VAL A 173 7.01 -21.81 8.81
C VAL A 173 8.26 -21.65 9.67
N GLU A 174 8.88 -22.75 10.09
CA GLU A 174 10.04 -22.70 10.99
C GLU A 174 11.23 -22.00 10.33
N ALA A 175 11.56 -22.37 9.10
CA ALA A 175 12.61 -21.72 8.33
C ALA A 175 12.29 -20.25 8.04
N GLY A 176 11.02 -19.95 7.72
CA GLY A 176 10.57 -18.61 7.37
C GLY A 176 10.66 -17.59 8.51
N VAL A 177 10.35 -18.00 9.74
CA VAL A 177 10.36 -17.07 10.90
C VAL A 177 11.71 -17.02 11.61
N LYS A 178 12.61 -17.93 11.32
CA LYS A 178 13.89 -18.06 12.03
C LYS A 178 14.74 -16.79 11.87
N GLY A 179 15.06 -16.15 13.00
CA GLY A 179 15.92 -14.96 13.04
C GLY A 179 15.28 -13.69 12.50
N CYS A 180 13.95 -13.66 12.32
CA CYS A 180 13.25 -12.42 11.99
C CYS A 180 13.24 -11.44 13.17
N ASP A 181 13.39 -10.15 12.86
CA ASP A 181 13.24 -9.06 13.82
C ASP A 181 11.76 -8.78 14.10
N PHE A 182 10.89 -8.95 13.09
CA PHE A 182 9.47 -8.72 13.17
C PHE A 182 8.66 -9.83 12.51
N LEU A 183 7.50 -10.14 13.10
CA LEU A 183 6.49 -11.03 12.53
C LEU A 183 5.22 -10.23 12.27
N TYR A 184 4.66 -10.40 11.09
CA TYR A 184 3.45 -9.72 10.63
C TYR A 184 2.38 -10.75 10.26
N THR A 185 1.15 -10.51 10.65
CA THR A 185 -0.01 -11.29 10.21
C THR A 185 -1.21 -10.38 10.02
N ASP A 186 -2.09 -10.68 9.08
CA ASP A 186 -3.34 -9.96 8.83
C ASP A 186 -4.52 -10.93 8.83
N VAL A 187 -4.61 -11.84 7.88
CA VAL A 187 -5.66 -12.87 7.75
C VAL A 187 -5.08 -14.24 7.45
#